data_5d89c4df9a16f8570719461603ccbb47
#
_entry.id   5d89c4df9a16f8570719461603ccbb47
#
_cell.length_a   1.000
_cell.length_b   1.000
_cell.length_c   1.000
_cell.angle_alpha   90.00
_cell.angle_beta   90.00
_cell.angle_gamma   90.00
#
_symmetry.space_group_name_H-M   'P 1'
#
loop_
_entity.id
_entity.type
_entity.pdbx_description
1 polymer ?
#
loop_
_entity_poly.entity_id
_entity_poly.type
_entity_poly.pdbx_seq_one_letter_code
_entity_poly.pdbx_strand_id
1 'polypeptide(L)'
;MTEIRLLDKSVAELIAAGEVIERPSSVIKELVENSIDAGARHITVEIKHGGISYMRITDDGCGIAYAQMPTAFLRHATSKIRTGDDLTGIMTMGFRGEALASVAAVAKIEMMSRQDGDELGGRYIIEGGEEKEHESCGCPTGTTIVIKELFYNTPARLKFLKKDISEGNFIAAT
;
A
#
# COMPACT_ATOMS: atom_id res chain seq x y z
N MET A 1 3.95 21.99 -33.76
CA MET A 1 3.78 20.54 -33.59
C MET A 1 4.23 20.17 -32.17
N THR A 2 3.40 19.51 -31.40
CA THR A 2 3.77 19.03 -30.06
C THR A 2 4.69 17.83 -30.22
N GLU A 3 5.93 17.94 -29.71
CA GLU A 3 6.92 16.86 -29.79
C GLU A 3 6.57 15.78 -28.76
N ILE A 4 6.56 14.52 -29.19
CA ILE A 4 6.38 13.35 -28.29
C ILE A 4 7.71 13.10 -27.59
N ARG A 5 7.71 13.11 -26.25
CA ARG A 5 8.91 12.87 -25.41
C ARG A 5 8.65 11.73 -24.44
N LEU A 6 9.72 11.00 -24.13
CA LEU A 6 9.70 10.03 -23.05
C LEU A 6 9.56 10.78 -21.71
N LEU A 7 8.64 10.32 -20.86
CA LEU A 7 8.47 10.88 -19.52
C LEU A 7 9.59 10.43 -18.58
N ASP A 8 9.93 11.30 -17.65
CA ASP A 8 10.79 10.92 -16.53
C ASP A 8 10.12 9.80 -15.72
N LYS A 9 10.94 8.90 -15.16
CA LYS A 9 10.47 7.73 -14.42
C LYS A 9 9.51 8.12 -13.30
N SER A 10 9.81 9.15 -12.51
CA SER A 10 8.97 9.66 -11.43
C SER A 10 7.59 10.12 -11.92
N VAL A 11 7.53 10.81 -13.06
CA VAL A 11 6.28 11.28 -13.67
C VAL A 11 5.46 10.08 -14.18
N ALA A 12 6.12 9.12 -14.84
CA ALA A 12 5.46 7.90 -15.32
C ALA A 12 4.88 7.08 -14.15
N GLU A 13 5.59 7.00 -13.03
CA GLU A 13 5.13 6.32 -11.81
C GLU A 13 3.92 7.01 -11.17
N LEU A 14 3.89 8.34 -11.14
CA LEU A 14 2.73 9.11 -10.64
C LEU A 14 1.48 8.91 -11.51
N ILE A 15 1.65 8.88 -12.83
CA ILE A 15 0.54 8.61 -13.76
C ILE A 15 0.02 7.19 -13.54
N ALA A 16 0.90 6.19 -13.53
CA ALA A 16 0.51 4.80 -13.34
C ALA A 16 -0.09 4.53 -11.95
N ALA A 17 0.46 5.15 -10.88
CA ALA A 17 -0.16 5.10 -9.55
C ALA A 17 -1.59 5.62 -9.58
N GLY A 18 -1.82 6.61 -10.41
CA GLY A 18 -3.13 7.18 -10.61
C GLY A 18 -4.14 6.30 -11.32
N GLU A 19 -3.72 5.38 -12.12
CA GLU A 19 -4.59 4.39 -12.76
C GLU A 19 -4.97 3.26 -11.78
N VAL A 20 -4.12 2.99 -10.79
CA VAL A 20 -4.35 1.94 -9.79
C VAL A 20 -5.12 2.48 -8.58
N ILE A 21 -4.75 3.66 -8.09
CA ILE A 21 -5.33 4.27 -6.89
C ILE A 21 -6.16 5.49 -7.25
N GLU A 22 -7.48 5.31 -7.29
CA GLU A 22 -8.41 6.39 -7.60
C GLU A 22 -8.88 7.16 -6.36
N ARG A 23 -9.03 6.47 -5.23
CA ARG A 23 -9.58 7.01 -3.99
C ARG A 23 -9.12 6.23 -2.75
N PRO A 24 -9.36 6.76 -1.53
CA PRO A 24 -8.99 6.08 -0.28
C PRO A 24 -9.55 4.66 -0.13
N SER A 25 -10.79 4.41 -0.56
CA SER A 25 -11.39 3.07 -0.48
C SER A 25 -10.65 2.04 -1.33
N SER A 26 -10.08 2.43 -2.48
CA SER A 26 -9.24 1.53 -3.28
C SER A 26 -7.99 1.09 -2.52
N VAL A 27 -7.36 2.01 -1.77
CA VAL A 27 -6.20 1.70 -0.92
C VAL A 27 -6.59 0.72 0.19
N ILE A 28 -7.67 1.01 0.92
CA ILE A 28 -8.14 0.16 2.02
C ILE A 28 -8.47 -1.24 1.50
N LYS A 29 -9.18 -1.34 0.38
CA LYS A 29 -9.53 -2.63 -0.24
C LYS A 29 -8.29 -3.47 -0.48
N GLU A 30 -7.30 -2.93 -1.18
CA GLU A 30 -6.06 -3.64 -1.52
C GLU A 30 -5.29 -4.10 -0.26
N LEU A 31 -5.22 -3.24 0.77
CA LEU A 31 -4.50 -3.58 2.00
C LEU A 31 -5.25 -4.62 2.83
N VAL A 32 -6.58 -4.57 2.89
CA VAL A 32 -7.41 -5.58 3.55
C VAL A 32 -7.29 -6.93 2.81
N GLU A 33 -7.33 -6.94 1.48
CA GLU A 33 -7.09 -8.15 0.68
C GLU A 33 -5.70 -8.75 0.94
N ASN A 34 -4.66 -7.90 1.08
CA ASN A 34 -3.32 -8.36 1.44
C ASN A 34 -3.27 -8.97 2.85
N SER A 35 -3.98 -8.38 3.82
CA SER A 35 -4.07 -8.93 5.18
C SER A 35 -4.81 -10.28 5.21
N ILE A 36 -5.88 -10.43 4.44
CA ILE A 36 -6.59 -11.72 4.28
C ILE A 36 -5.65 -12.77 3.67
N ASP A 37 -4.95 -12.43 2.60
CA ASP A 37 -3.99 -13.32 1.94
C ASP A 37 -2.81 -13.70 2.85
N ALA A 38 -2.45 -12.82 3.82
CA ALA A 38 -1.47 -13.11 4.87
C ALA A 38 -2.01 -14.01 5.99
N GLY A 39 -3.27 -14.47 5.88
CA GLY A 39 -3.91 -15.34 6.84
C GLY A 39 -4.33 -14.64 8.14
N ALA A 40 -4.53 -13.32 8.11
CA ALA A 40 -4.99 -12.57 9.26
C ALA A 40 -6.38 -13.03 9.72
N ARG A 41 -6.55 -13.07 11.05
CA ARG A 41 -7.83 -13.36 11.71
C ARG A 41 -8.50 -12.07 12.21
N HIS A 42 -7.68 -11.07 12.51
CA HIS A 42 -8.13 -9.77 12.98
C HIS A 42 -7.49 -8.68 12.12
N ILE A 43 -8.33 -7.84 11.56
CA ILE A 43 -7.92 -6.69 10.76
C ILE A 43 -8.60 -5.46 11.34
N THR A 44 -7.82 -4.45 11.71
CA THR A 44 -8.32 -3.17 12.21
C THR A 44 -8.02 -2.08 11.20
N VAL A 45 -9.04 -1.31 10.85
CA VAL A 45 -8.93 -0.16 9.94
C VAL A 45 -9.32 1.11 10.67
N GLU A 46 -8.44 2.10 10.66
CA GLU A 46 -8.71 3.43 11.22
C GLU A 46 -8.48 4.49 10.16
N ILE A 47 -9.36 5.47 10.08
CA ILE A 47 -9.27 6.56 9.11
C ILE A 47 -9.54 7.91 9.76
N LYS A 48 -8.96 8.97 9.16
CA LYS A 48 -9.32 10.38 9.44
C LYS A 48 -9.54 11.12 8.13
N HIS A 49 -10.49 12.05 8.13
CA HIS A 49 -10.84 12.88 6.96
C HIS A 49 -11.08 12.03 5.70
N GLY A 50 -11.98 11.02 5.80
CA GLY A 50 -12.31 10.14 4.68
C GLY A 50 -11.16 9.28 4.18
N GLY A 51 -10.10 9.10 4.98
CA GLY A 51 -8.89 8.35 4.59
C GLY A 51 -7.84 9.19 3.86
N ILE A 52 -8.08 10.48 3.61
CA ILE A 52 -7.14 11.34 2.88
C ILE A 52 -5.95 11.72 3.75
N SER A 53 -6.20 12.17 4.99
CA SER A 53 -5.13 12.61 5.89
C SER A 53 -4.44 11.48 6.62
N TYR A 54 -5.19 10.41 6.90
CA TYR A 54 -4.69 9.29 7.69
C TYR A 54 -5.50 8.02 7.45
N MET A 55 -4.81 6.92 7.24
CA MET A 55 -5.31 5.55 7.27
C MET A 55 -4.33 4.70 8.06
N ARG A 56 -4.83 3.81 8.90
CA ARG A 56 -4.03 2.76 9.55
C ARG A 56 -4.72 1.43 9.37
N ILE A 57 -4.00 0.45 8.86
CA ILE A 57 -4.44 -0.93 8.73
C ILE A 57 -3.48 -1.77 9.56
N THR A 58 -4.04 -2.53 10.50
CA THR A 58 -3.29 -3.43 11.36
C THR A 58 -3.87 -4.82 11.25
N ASP A 59 -3.02 -5.81 11.02
CA ASP A 59 -3.40 -7.23 10.95
C ASP A 59 -2.49 -8.10 11.82
N ASP A 60 -3.00 -9.30 12.14
CA ASP A 60 -2.30 -10.37 12.85
C ASP A 60 -1.89 -11.52 11.92
N GLY A 61 -1.65 -11.23 10.65
CA GLY A 61 -1.22 -12.21 9.65
C GLY A 61 0.25 -12.65 9.81
N CYS A 62 0.77 -13.33 8.80
CA CYS A 62 2.12 -13.91 8.85
C CYS A 62 3.26 -12.89 8.93
N GLY A 63 3.00 -11.60 8.69
CA GLY A 63 4.00 -10.55 8.66
C GLY A 63 4.94 -10.61 7.44
N ILE A 64 5.84 -9.64 7.37
CA ILE A 64 6.86 -9.49 6.33
C ILE A 64 8.23 -9.50 7.00
N ALA A 65 9.16 -10.33 6.50
CA ALA A 65 10.52 -10.36 7.00
C ALA A 65 11.21 -9.01 6.81
N TYR A 66 12.02 -8.58 7.77
CA TYR A 66 12.75 -7.32 7.73
C TYR A 66 13.44 -7.07 6.39
N ALA A 67 14.22 -8.03 5.91
CA ALA A 67 14.96 -7.91 4.66
C ALA A 67 14.07 -7.80 3.40
N GLN A 68 12.79 -8.18 3.48
CA GLN A 68 11.84 -8.13 2.37
C GLN A 68 10.97 -6.87 2.36
N MET A 69 11.01 -6.06 3.41
CA MET A 69 10.18 -4.86 3.52
C MET A 69 10.40 -3.87 2.35
N PRO A 70 11.64 -3.53 1.94
CA PRO A 70 11.86 -2.68 0.77
C PRO A 70 11.29 -3.29 -0.51
N THR A 71 11.43 -4.62 -0.68
CA THR A 71 10.93 -5.32 -1.86
C THR A 71 9.41 -5.26 -1.99
N ALA A 72 8.68 -5.22 -0.87
CA ALA A 72 7.22 -5.12 -0.88
C ALA A 72 6.71 -3.83 -1.55
N PHE A 73 7.54 -2.79 -1.63
CA PHE A 73 7.21 -1.51 -2.29
C PHE A 73 7.73 -1.41 -3.73
N LEU A 74 8.35 -2.45 -4.27
CA LEU A 74 8.75 -2.49 -5.67
C LEU A 74 7.57 -2.90 -6.56
N ARG A 75 7.52 -2.34 -7.77
CA ARG A 75 6.54 -2.77 -8.78
C ARG A 75 6.80 -4.20 -9.20
N HIS A 76 5.72 -4.93 -9.45
CA HIS A 76 5.76 -6.34 -9.84
C HIS A 76 6.38 -7.25 -8.78
N ALA A 77 6.56 -6.77 -7.55
CA ALA A 77 6.97 -7.59 -6.42
C ALA A 77 5.74 -8.26 -5.79
N THR A 78 5.69 -9.58 -5.86
CA THR A 78 4.61 -10.37 -5.28
C THR A 78 5.15 -11.70 -4.76
N SER A 79 4.63 -12.13 -3.62
CA SER A 79 4.88 -13.48 -3.10
C SER A 79 3.90 -14.54 -3.67
N LYS A 80 2.91 -14.09 -4.46
CA LYS A 80 1.72 -14.87 -4.82
C LYS A 80 1.83 -15.59 -6.16
N ILE A 81 2.66 -15.10 -7.08
CA ILE A 81 2.91 -15.70 -8.40
C ILE A 81 4.42 -15.72 -8.68
N ARG A 82 4.91 -16.82 -9.26
CA ARG A 82 6.32 -16.97 -9.67
C ARG A 82 6.45 -17.27 -11.16
N THR A 83 5.46 -17.92 -11.75
CA THR A 83 5.46 -18.36 -13.15
C THR A 83 4.18 -17.97 -13.86
N GLY A 84 4.19 -17.98 -15.20
CA GLY A 84 2.99 -17.74 -16.01
C GLY A 84 1.88 -18.77 -15.78
N ASP A 85 2.23 -19.99 -15.40
CA ASP A 85 1.26 -21.06 -15.13
C ASP A 85 0.46 -20.79 -13.84
N ASP A 86 1.05 -20.07 -12.88
CA ASP A 86 0.37 -19.68 -11.64
C ASP A 86 -0.83 -18.75 -11.93
N LEU A 87 -0.84 -18.06 -13.08
CA LEU A 87 -1.95 -17.17 -13.49
C LEU A 87 -3.25 -17.94 -13.76
N THR A 88 -3.18 -19.23 -14.07
CA THR A 88 -4.38 -20.05 -14.35
C THR A 88 -5.04 -20.59 -13.10
N GLY A 89 -4.37 -20.54 -11.94
CA GLY A 89 -4.81 -21.08 -10.66
C GLY A 89 -4.83 -20.07 -9.51
N ILE A 90 -5.00 -18.76 -9.81
CA ILE A 90 -4.96 -17.72 -8.78
C ILE A 90 -6.06 -17.96 -7.74
N MET A 91 -5.65 -18.26 -6.51
CA MET A 91 -6.54 -18.38 -5.34
C MET A 91 -6.43 -17.20 -4.38
N THR A 92 -5.60 -16.20 -4.69
CA THR A 92 -5.38 -14.99 -3.87
C THR A 92 -6.23 -13.83 -4.36
N MET A 93 -6.71 -12.97 -3.46
CA MET A 93 -7.52 -11.80 -3.82
C MET A 93 -6.72 -10.75 -4.57
N GLY A 94 -5.42 -10.56 -4.23
CA GLY A 94 -4.50 -9.65 -4.92
C GLY A 94 -3.33 -10.40 -5.56
N PHE A 95 -2.98 -10.12 -6.80
CA PHE A 95 -1.85 -10.78 -7.50
C PHE A 95 -0.95 -9.83 -8.30
N ARG A 96 -1.34 -8.58 -8.48
CA ARG A 96 -0.66 -7.64 -9.38
C ARG A 96 0.68 -7.12 -8.88
N GLY A 97 0.95 -7.17 -7.56
CA GLY A 97 2.21 -6.69 -6.97
C GLY A 97 2.47 -5.19 -7.21
N GLU A 98 1.43 -4.38 -7.35
CA GLU A 98 1.55 -2.96 -7.71
C GLU A 98 0.91 -2.02 -6.68
N ALA A 99 0.04 -2.53 -5.80
CA ALA A 99 -0.74 -1.70 -4.90
C ALA A 99 0.12 -0.88 -3.94
N LEU A 100 1.02 -1.52 -3.19
CA LEU A 100 1.91 -0.83 -2.24
C LEU A 100 2.84 0.17 -2.95
N ALA A 101 3.41 -0.21 -4.09
CA ALA A 101 4.25 0.68 -4.89
C ALA A 101 3.47 1.91 -5.38
N SER A 102 2.24 1.70 -5.84
CA SER A 102 1.38 2.79 -6.32
C SER A 102 0.95 3.73 -5.19
N VAL A 103 0.60 3.19 -4.01
CA VAL A 103 0.28 4.03 -2.84
C VAL A 103 1.51 4.80 -2.38
N ALA A 104 2.68 4.15 -2.33
CA ALA A 104 3.94 4.79 -1.91
C ALA A 104 4.33 5.98 -2.81
N ALA A 105 4.04 5.90 -4.10
CA ALA A 105 4.32 6.99 -5.04
C ALA A 105 3.50 8.27 -4.75
N VAL A 106 2.32 8.15 -4.12
CA VAL A 106 1.38 9.28 -3.91
C VAL A 106 1.07 9.57 -2.45
N ALA A 107 1.75 8.94 -1.51
CA ALA A 107 1.51 9.09 -0.08
C ALA A 107 2.80 8.99 0.74
N LYS A 108 2.68 9.24 2.06
CA LYS A 108 3.72 8.96 3.05
C LYS A 108 3.31 7.71 3.82
N ILE A 109 4.16 6.69 3.80
CA ILE A 109 3.86 5.39 4.40
C ILE A 109 4.87 5.05 5.48
N GLU A 110 4.37 4.54 6.59
CA GLU A 110 5.12 3.88 7.63
C GLU A 110 4.59 2.46 7.79
N MET A 111 5.44 1.47 7.61
CA MET A 111 5.12 0.05 7.80
C MET A 111 5.93 -0.51 8.96
N MET A 112 5.24 -1.21 9.86
CA MET A 112 5.86 -2.06 10.87
C MET A 112 5.39 -3.48 10.64
N SER A 113 6.32 -4.44 10.63
CA SER A 113 5.96 -5.83 10.43
C SER A 113 6.94 -6.77 11.12
N ARG A 114 6.43 -7.91 11.61
CA ARG A 114 7.22 -8.97 12.20
C ARG A 114 6.62 -10.33 11.87
N GLN A 115 7.47 -11.28 11.49
CA GLN A 115 7.05 -12.66 11.31
C GLN A 115 7.03 -13.39 12.67
N ASP A 116 6.24 -14.45 12.73
CA ASP A 116 6.23 -15.31 13.92
C ASP A 116 7.60 -16.00 14.07
N GLY A 117 8.10 -16.04 15.33
CA GLY A 117 9.42 -16.58 15.65
C GLY A 117 10.58 -15.59 15.55
N ASP A 118 10.39 -14.42 14.94
CA ASP A 118 11.42 -13.37 14.94
C ASP A 118 11.43 -12.61 16.27
N GLU A 119 12.62 -12.32 16.81
CA GLU A 119 12.78 -11.52 18.03
C GLU A 119 12.35 -10.07 17.82
N LEU A 120 12.77 -9.49 16.69
CA LEU A 120 12.46 -8.12 16.29
C LEU A 120 11.80 -8.12 14.92
N GLY A 121 10.92 -7.18 14.71
CA GLY A 121 10.42 -6.84 13.39
C GLY A 121 11.20 -5.70 12.75
N GLY A 122 10.61 -5.10 11.75
CA GLY A 122 11.14 -3.93 11.05
C GLY A 122 10.16 -2.77 11.04
N ARG A 123 10.73 -1.58 10.93
CA ARG A 123 10.05 -0.33 10.61
C ARG A 123 10.61 0.21 9.31
N TYR A 124 9.74 0.53 8.38
CA TYR A 124 10.09 1.02 7.05
C TYR A 124 9.27 2.27 6.72
N ILE A 125 9.96 3.34 6.36
CA ILE A 125 9.32 4.61 5.97
C ILE A 125 9.67 4.91 4.52
N ILE A 126 8.63 5.20 3.74
CA ILE A 126 8.74 5.59 2.33
C ILE A 126 7.80 6.76 2.05
N GLU A 127 8.27 7.77 1.33
CA GLU A 127 7.52 8.97 0.99
C GLU A 127 7.70 9.31 -0.50
N GLY A 128 6.59 9.36 -1.25
CA GLY A 128 6.63 9.65 -2.67
C GLY A 128 7.48 8.66 -3.49
N GLY A 129 7.57 7.41 -3.03
CA GLY A 129 8.38 6.36 -3.66
C GLY A 129 9.85 6.34 -3.24
N GLU A 130 10.28 7.23 -2.35
CA GLU A 130 11.65 7.28 -1.83
C GLU A 130 11.74 6.70 -0.43
N GLU A 131 12.61 5.71 -0.22
CA GLU A 131 12.94 5.19 1.11
C GLU A 131 13.54 6.30 1.98
N LYS A 132 13.00 6.46 3.18
CA LYS A 132 13.49 7.41 4.19
C LYS A 132 14.18 6.72 5.36
N GLU A 133 13.64 5.58 5.78
CA GLU A 133 14.13 4.87 6.96
C GLU A 133 13.84 3.36 6.84
N HIS A 134 14.79 2.53 7.27
CA HIS A 134 14.64 1.10 7.38
C HIS A 134 15.43 0.60 8.59
N GLU A 135 14.76 0.31 9.67
CA GLU A 135 15.36 -0.06 10.95
C GLU A 135 14.65 -1.24 11.62
N SER A 136 15.36 -1.94 12.49
CA SER A 136 14.76 -2.98 13.34
C SER A 136 13.98 -2.33 14.47
N CYS A 137 12.79 -2.87 14.78
CA CYS A 137 11.97 -2.40 15.89
C CYS A 137 11.22 -3.53 16.57
N GLY A 138 10.83 -3.31 17.82
CA GLY A 138 9.89 -4.18 18.52
C GLY A 138 8.47 -3.88 18.07
N CYS A 139 7.79 -4.86 17.47
CA CYS A 139 6.39 -4.75 17.10
C CYS A 139 5.69 -6.12 17.23
N PRO A 140 4.36 -6.16 17.31
CA PRO A 140 3.60 -7.41 17.30
C PRO A 140 3.81 -8.20 16.01
N THR A 141 3.57 -9.52 16.04
CA THR A 141 3.47 -10.36 14.84
C THR A 141 2.32 -9.85 13.95
N GLY A 142 2.51 -9.88 12.64
CA GLY A 142 1.60 -9.31 11.67
C GLY A 142 2.15 -8.03 11.05
N THR A 143 1.26 -7.21 10.47
CA THR A 143 1.66 -5.99 9.77
C THR A 143 0.78 -4.81 10.19
N THR A 144 1.41 -3.68 10.40
CA THR A 144 0.74 -2.38 10.56
C THR A 144 1.25 -1.44 9.46
N ILE A 145 0.33 -0.89 8.67
CA ILE A 145 0.63 0.11 7.66
C ILE A 145 -0.13 1.39 8.00
N VAL A 146 0.61 2.48 8.14
CA VAL A 146 0.09 3.83 8.33
C VAL A 146 0.34 4.62 7.07
N ILE A 147 -0.72 5.19 6.49
CA ILE A 147 -0.66 6.03 5.29
C ILE A 147 -1.11 7.42 5.68
N LYS A 148 -0.31 8.41 5.34
CA LYS A 148 -0.57 9.82 5.63
C LYS A 148 -0.55 10.63 4.34
N GLU A 149 -1.35 11.69 4.30
CA GLU A 149 -1.33 12.70 3.24
C GLU A 149 -1.47 12.09 1.83
N LEU A 150 -2.47 11.23 1.63
CA LEU A 150 -2.74 10.62 0.32
C LEU A 150 -2.92 11.72 -0.74
N PHE A 151 -2.23 11.58 -1.88
CA PHE A 151 -2.19 12.52 -3.00
C PHE A 151 -1.52 13.89 -2.70
N TYR A 152 -0.66 13.97 -1.67
CA TYR A 152 0.03 15.21 -1.30
C TYR A 152 0.85 15.81 -2.46
N ASN A 153 1.42 14.97 -3.31
CA ASN A 153 2.21 15.34 -4.48
C ASN A 153 1.43 15.34 -5.80
N THR A 154 0.12 15.07 -5.75
CA THR A 154 -0.79 15.06 -6.89
C THR A 154 -2.06 15.88 -6.59
N PRO A 155 -1.96 17.21 -6.35
CA PRO A 155 -3.07 18.03 -5.86
C PRO A 155 -4.26 18.07 -6.81
N ALA A 156 -4.08 17.84 -8.10
CA ALA A 156 -5.17 17.73 -9.05
C ALA A 156 -6.13 16.58 -8.71
N ARG A 157 -5.63 15.47 -8.13
CA ARG A 157 -6.46 14.34 -7.71
C ARG A 157 -7.32 14.65 -6.50
N LEU A 158 -6.79 15.41 -5.54
CA LEU A 158 -7.58 15.83 -4.38
C LEU A 158 -8.84 16.59 -4.77
N LYS A 159 -8.82 17.32 -5.88
CA LYS A 159 -9.99 18.06 -6.39
C LYS A 159 -11.11 17.16 -6.90
N PHE A 160 -10.83 15.93 -7.27
CA PHE A 160 -11.82 14.96 -7.77
C PHE A 160 -12.42 14.10 -6.65
N LEU A 161 -11.83 14.11 -5.45
CA LEU A 161 -12.37 13.38 -4.31
C LEU A 161 -13.65 14.07 -3.80
N LYS A 162 -14.55 13.25 -3.27
CA LYS A 162 -15.78 13.72 -2.63
C LYS A 162 -15.47 14.26 -1.23
N LYS A 163 -16.51 14.76 -0.55
CA LYS A 163 -16.39 15.17 0.85
C LYS A 163 -15.99 13.99 1.74
N ASP A 164 -15.28 14.26 2.82
CA ASP A 164 -14.76 13.27 3.79
C ASP A 164 -15.78 12.21 4.21
N ILE A 165 -17.01 12.64 4.48
CA ILE A 165 -18.11 11.72 4.86
C ILE A 165 -18.40 10.72 3.72
N SER A 166 -18.42 11.19 2.47
CA SER A 166 -18.68 10.34 1.32
C SER A 166 -17.55 9.34 1.07
N GLU A 167 -16.29 9.79 1.20
CA GLU A 167 -15.13 8.89 1.07
C GLU A 167 -15.11 7.87 2.23
N GLY A 168 -15.42 8.29 3.46
CA GLY A 168 -15.55 7.40 4.61
C GLY A 168 -16.64 6.33 4.42
N ASN A 169 -17.79 6.70 3.84
CA ASN A 169 -18.87 5.74 3.54
C ASN A 169 -18.44 4.71 2.47
N PHE A 170 -17.66 5.12 1.47
CA PHE A 170 -17.10 4.17 0.51
C PHE A 170 -16.18 3.15 1.17
N ILE A 171 -15.34 3.59 2.12
CA ILE A 171 -14.47 2.71 2.89
C ILE A 171 -15.28 1.73 3.73
N ALA A 172 -16.32 2.21 4.42
CA ALA A 172 -17.18 1.36 5.25
C ALA A 172 -17.97 0.31 4.45
N ALA A 173 -18.15 0.53 3.16
CA ALA A 173 -18.85 -0.39 2.25
C ALA A 173 -17.90 -1.38 1.53
N THR A 174 -16.57 -1.21 1.68
CA THR A 174 -15.54 -2.07 1.09
C THR A 174 -15.33 -3.32 1.92
#